data_ed4cda5b7ff3961ee6c0dfa194ec9dc3
#
_entry.id   ed4cda5b7ff3961ee6c0dfa194ec9dc3
#
_cell.length_a   1.000
_cell.length_b   1.000
_cell.length_c   1.000
_cell.angle_alpha   90.00
_cell.angle_beta   90.00
_cell.angle_gamma   90.00
#
_symmetry.space_group_name_H-M   'P 1'
#
loop_
_entity.id
_entity.type
_entity.pdbx_description
1 polymer ?
#
loop_
_entity_poly.entity_id
_entity_poly.type
_entity_poly.pdbx_seq_one_letter_code
_entity_poly.pdbx_strand_id
1 'polypeptide(L)'
;MLKVRHLLLLMMLVSPWTHAMKAIFWQPQLRDNTVSSPQWATLMQSLRGEGFDTLVLQWTQYGSAFADKSSSERLQQRATAAQAAGLKVIVGLNADPEFFTRQKQPAAALSHYLGRLRVADVQQAKRWTERADFHPDGWYLSAEVDDLNWRNPQAREQLLQWLGDTRQQLAQVGNKPVYISSFFAGHMTPASYAEMLTEIEQRGIGVWVQDGYGVKTLTPPQRRLYLDSAAGCQPSTPARGVVYELFQTQPGKTFSATSLAPEELKARLRQKPNCGKDRLYFSLRYLPLAKDLLER
;
A
#
# COMPACT_ATOMS: atom_id res chain seq x y z
N MET A 1 53.37 31.99 24.24
CA MET A 1 53.12 30.79 23.42
C MET A 1 51.80 30.14 23.85
N LEU A 2 50.73 30.45 23.15
CA LEU A 2 49.36 30.01 23.47
C LEU A 2 49.08 28.72 22.70
N LYS A 3 48.88 27.58 23.39
CA LYS A 3 48.49 26.31 22.78
C LYS A 3 46.98 26.26 22.56
N VAL A 4 46.57 26.40 21.31
CA VAL A 4 45.15 26.22 20.90
C VAL A 4 44.90 24.70 20.86
N ARG A 5 44.06 24.22 21.78
CA ARG A 5 43.51 22.84 21.76
C ARG A 5 42.33 22.80 20.81
N HIS A 6 42.50 22.13 19.67
CA HIS A 6 41.36 21.82 18.77
C HIS A 6 40.49 20.73 19.41
N LEU A 7 39.30 21.13 19.81
CA LEU A 7 38.26 20.22 20.25
C LEU A 7 37.52 19.70 19.00
N LEU A 8 37.87 18.51 18.55
CA LEU A 8 37.10 17.81 17.49
C LEU A 8 35.74 17.40 18.06
N LEU A 9 34.69 18.12 17.66
CA LEU A 9 33.30 17.76 17.95
C LEU A 9 32.89 16.64 17.01
N LEU A 10 32.90 15.39 17.51
CA LEU A 10 32.40 14.23 16.78
C LEU A 10 30.88 14.31 16.72
N MET A 11 30.33 14.87 15.64
CA MET A 11 28.88 14.78 15.35
C MET A 11 28.54 13.31 15.06
N MET A 12 28.07 12.59 16.05
CA MET A 12 27.35 11.33 15.83
C MET A 12 26.11 11.62 14.99
N LEU A 13 26.17 11.30 13.70
CA LEU A 13 25.01 11.21 12.83
C LEU A 13 24.12 10.08 13.37
N VAL A 14 23.21 10.41 14.27
CA VAL A 14 22.12 9.51 14.63
C VAL A 14 21.25 9.39 13.40
N SER A 15 21.51 8.38 12.60
CA SER A 15 20.60 7.99 11.51
C SER A 15 19.24 7.71 12.15
N PRO A 16 18.16 8.42 11.77
CA PRO A 16 16.84 8.08 12.30
C PRO A 16 16.55 6.66 11.83
N TRP A 17 16.54 5.73 12.75
CA TRP A 17 16.09 4.37 12.48
C TRP A 17 14.65 4.47 12.04
N THR A 18 14.42 4.41 10.74
CA THR A 18 13.05 4.29 10.21
C THR A 18 12.55 2.93 10.64
N HIS A 19 11.77 2.91 11.73
CA HIS A 19 11.09 1.70 12.15
C HIS A 19 10.24 1.19 10.99
N ALA A 20 10.42 -0.09 10.67
CA ALA A 20 9.57 -0.78 9.72
C ALA A 20 8.11 -0.68 10.17
N MET A 21 7.21 -0.32 9.28
CA MET A 21 5.78 -0.20 9.58
C MET A 21 5.17 -1.56 9.91
N LYS A 22 4.24 -1.57 10.88
CA LYS A 22 3.22 -2.62 11.02
C LYS A 22 1.89 -2.03 10.62
N ALA A 23 1.52 -2.20 9.38
CA ALA A 23 0.38 -1.55 8.76
C ALA A 23 -0.78 -2.51 8.45
N ILE A 24 -1.98 -1.97 8.41
CA ILE A 24 -3.17 -2.68 7.98
C ILE A 24 -3.85 -1.91 6.83
N PHE A 25 -4.20 -2.61 5.76
CA PHE A 25 -5.05 -2.06 4.72
C PHE A 25 -6.50 -2.01 5.16
N TRP A 26 -7.13 -0.88 4.96
CA TRP A 26 -8.58 -0.76 4.98
C TRP A 26 -9.08 -0.49 3.57
N GLN A 27 -9.82 -1.43 3.04
CA GLN A 27 -10.54 -1.33 1.78
C GLN A 27 -11.95 -0.82 2.10
N PRO A 28 -12.23 0.48 1.96
CA PRO A 28 -13.53 1.04 2.32
C PRO A 28 -14.60 0.55 1.34
N GLN A 29 -15.77 0.22 1.88
CA GLN A 29 -16.97 -0.13 1.15
C GLN A 29 -18.13 0.77 1.60
N LEU A 30 -19.08 1.05 0.70
CA LEU A 30 -20.23 1.90 1.06
C LEU A 30 -21.04 1.33 2.23
N ARG A 31 -21.12 0.01 2.36
CA ARG A 31 -21.77 -0.65 3.52
C ARG A 31 -21.07 -0.35 4.84
N ASP A 32 -19.79 0.00 4.86
CA ASP A 32 -19.08 0.37 6.09
C ASP A 32 -19.63 1.67 6.69
N ASN A 33 -20.43 2.43 5.93
CA ASN A 33 -21.11 3.64 6.43
C ASN A 33 -22.10 3.37 7.58
N THR A 34 -22.49 2.13 7.82
CA THR A 34 -23.32 1.71 8.96
C THR A 34 -22.56 1.72 10.29
N VAL A 35 -21.22 1.67 10.25
CA VAL A 35 -20.40 1.75 11.47
C VAL A 35 -20.43 3.17 12.01
N SER A 36 -20.83 3.33 13.26
CA SER A 36 -20.89 4.63 13.93
C SER A 36 -19.48 5.19 14.22
N SER A 37 -19.38 6.52 14.37
CA SER A 37 -18.11 7.16 14.70
C SER A 37 -17.48 6.67 16.00
N PRO A 38 -18.23 6.43 17.11
CA PRO A 38 -17.67 5.83 18.32
C PRO A 38 -17.14 4.41 18.12
N GLN A 39 -17.87 3.56 17.37
CA GLN A 39 -17.42 2.21 17.06
C GLN A 39 -16.12 2.22 16.24
N TRP A 40 -16.04 3.12 15.27
CA TRP A 40 -14.83 3.28 14.46
C TRP A 40 -13.65 3.78 15.30
N ALA A 41 -13.85 4.75 16.17
CA ALA A 41 -12.80 5.25 17.06
C ALA A 41 -12.27 4.14 18.00
N THR A 42 -13.18 3.33 18.59
CA THR A 42 -12.81 2.17 19.40
C THR A 42 -12.01 1.15 18.59
N LEU A 43 -12.41 0.87 17.35
CA LEU A 43 -11.69 -0.02 16.44
C LEU A 43 -10.26 0.47 16.18
N MET A 44 -10.06 1.76 15.93
CA MET A 44 -8.73 2.34 15.69
C MET A 44 -7.84 2.28 16.94
N GLN A 45 -8.41 2.52 18.13
CA GLN A 45 -7.69 2.35 19.40
C GLN A 45 -7.28 0.89 19.63
N SER A 46 -8.17 -0.07 19.32
CA SER A 46 -7.88 -1.49 19.41
C SER A 46 -6.77 -1.92 18.47
N LEU A 47 -6.77 -1.42 17.23
CA LEU A 47 -5.68 -1.64 16.28
C LEU A 47 -4.34 -1.13 16.82
N ARG A 48 -4.34 0.06 17.40
CA ARG A 48 -3.14 0.62 18.03
C ARG A 48 -2.66 -0.26 19.19
N GLY A 49 -3.59 -0.78 20.01
CA GLY A 49 -3.32 -1.72 21.09
C GLY A 49 -2.72 -3.04 20.62
N GLU A 50 -3.12 -3.54 19.45
CA GLU A 50 -2.53 -4.73 18.78
C GLU A 50 -1.15 -4.45 18.15
N GLY A 51 -0.62 -3.23 18.34
CA GLY A 51 0.70 -2.82 17.87
C GLY A 51 0.77 -2.44 16.40
N PHE A 52 -0.36 -2.18 15.74
CA PHE A 52 -0.34 -1.50 14.46
C PHE A 52 0.05 -0.04 14.65
N ASP A 53 0.85 0.48 13.74
CA ASP A 53 1.29 1.88 13.75
C ASP A 53 0.74 2.68 12.56
N THR A 54 0.24 2.01 11.54
CA THR A 54 -0.18 2.63 10.28
C THR A 54 -1.48 2.00 9.75
N LEU A 55 -2.41 2.85 9.33
CA LEU A 55 -3.56 2.50 8.51
C LEU A 55 -3.28 2.89 7.06
N VAL A 56 -3.42 1.96 6.12
CA VAL A 56 -3.40 2.25 4.69
C VAL A 56 -4.84 2.25 4.19
N LEU A 57 -5.37 3.43 3.91
CA LEU A 57 -6.64 3.58 3.23
C LEU A 57 -6.43 3.20 1.76
N GLN A 58 -7.06 2.12 1.28
CA GLN A 58 -6.73 1.58 -0.05
C GLN A 58 -7.13 2.51 -1.19
N TRP A 59 -8.21 3.26 -1.05
CA TRP A 59 -8.66 4.29 -1.99
C TRP A 59 -9.54 5.35 -1.31
N THR A 60 -9.52 6.53 -1.88
CA THR A 60 -10.42 7.63 -1.51
C THR A 60 -11.62 7.75 -2.45
N GLN A 61 -11.51 7.12 -3.61
CA GLN A 61 -12.56 6.97 -4.61
C GLN A 61 -12.35 5.65 -5.35
N TYR A 62 -13.44 4.90 -5.58
CA TYR A 62 -13.44 3.67 -6.38
C TYR A 62 -14.56 3.76 -7.42
N GLY A 63 -14.22 4.07 -8.66
CA GLY A 63 -15.20 4.40 -9.69
C GLY A 63 -16.10 5.56 -9.25
N SER A 64 -17.42 5.31 -9.15
CA SER A 64 -18.39 6.28 -8.61
C SER A 64 -18.51 6.24 -7.08
N ALA A 65 -18.04 5.20 -6.41
CA ALA A 65 -18.10 5.09 -4.95
C ALA A 65 -17.21 6.14 -4.27
N PHE A 66 -17.74 6.79 -3.25
CA PHE A 66 -17.10 7.89 -2.50
C PHE A 66 -16.84 9.17 -3.32
N ALA A 67 -17.43 9.29 -4.52
CA ALA A 67 -17.33 10.50 -5.33
C ALA A 67 -18.23 11.64 -4.81
N ASP A 68 -19.33 11.30 -4.13
CA ASP A 68 -20.21 12.30 -3.52
C ASP A 68 -19.61 12.88 -2.23
N LYS A 69 -20.02 14.12 -1.93
CA LYS A 69 -19.50 14.89 -0.79
C LYS A 69 -19.71 14.17 0.55
N SER A 70 -20.90 13.62 0.79
CA SER A 70 -21.24 12.98 2.07
C SER A 70 -20.39 11.74 2.36
N SER A 71 -20.22 10.87 1.36
CA SER A 71 -19.39 9.66 1.49
C SER A 71 -17.91 10.01 1.64
N SER A 72 -17.44 11.00 0.89
CA SER A 72 -16.06 11.50 0.99
C SER A 72 -15.77 12.12 2.36
N GLU A 73 -16.66 12.94 2.90
CA GLU A 73 -16.50 13.54 4.24
C GLU A 73 -16.47 12.48 5.34
N ARG A 74 -17.34 11.45 5.28
CA ARG A 74 -17.31 10.33 6.23
C ARG A 74 -15.99 9.58 6.17
N LEU A 75 -15.47 9.35 4.98
CA LEU A 75 -14.18 8.68 4.80
C LEU A 75 -13.04 9.48 5.44
N GLN A 76 -13.06 10.79 5.25
CA GLN A 76 -12.10 11.72 5.86
C GLN A 76 -12.21 11.74 7.39
N GLN A 77 -13.42 11.79 7.96
CA GLN A 77 -13.64 11.71 9.41
C GLN A 77 -13.05 10.43 10.00
N ARG A 78 -13.15 9.30 9.29
CA ARG A 78 -12.57 8.02 9.73
C ARG A 78 -11.04 8.03 9.69
N ALA A 79 -10.45 8.65 8.67
CA ALA A 79 -9.01 8.84 8.61
C ALA A 79 -8.50 9.74 9.74
N THR A 80 -9.21 10.84 10.04
CA THR A 80 -8.92 11.72 11.18
C THR A 80 -9.01 10.97 12.51
N ALA A 81 -10.03 10.13 12.68
CA ALA A 81 -10.17 9.31 13.90
C ALA A 81 -9.04 8.27 14.06
N ALA A 82 -8.51 7.73 12.95
CA ALA A 82 -7.36 6.86 12.99
C ALA A 82 -6.10 7.61 13.46
N GLN A 83 -5.85 8.83 12.97
CA GLN A 83 -4.75 9.67 13.46
C GLN A 83 -4.93 10.05 14.94
N ALA A 84 -6.15 10.37 15.36
CA ALA A 84 -6.45 10.64 16.76
C ALA A 84 -6.17 9.45 17.69
N ALA A 85 -6.28 8.22 17.18
CA ALA A 85 -5.88 6.99 17.88
C ALA A 85 -4.37 6.74 17.88
N GLY A 86 -3.56 7.60 17.24
CA GLY A 86 -2.10 7.48 17.17
C GLY A 86 -1.60 6.62 16.02
N LEU A 87 -2.43 6.35 15.01
CA LEU A 87 -2.02 5.69 13.77
C LEU A 87 -1.53 6.72 12.75
N LYS A 88 -0.47 6.41 12.02
CA LYS A 88 -0.17 7.08 10.77
C LYS A 88 -1.23 6.68 9.74
N VAL A 89 -1.55 7.58 8.79
CA VAL A 89 -2.50 7.29 7.73
C VAL A 89 -1.87 7.53 6.36
N ILE A 90 -1.67 6.45 5.62
CA ILE A 90 -1.30 6.51 4.21
C ILE A 90 -2.59 6.51 3.40
N VAL A 91 -2.76 7.51 2.55
CA VAL A 91 -3.99 7.75 1.82
C VAL A 91 -3.89 7.18 0.41
N GLY A 92 -4.69 6.16 0.13
CA GLY A 92 -4.90 5.63 -1.22
C GLY A 92 -5.71 6.62 -2.05
N LEU A 93 -5.28 6.83 -3.27
CA LEU A 93 -5.85 7.86 -4.14
C LEU A 93 -7.03 7.32 -4.96
N ASN A 94 -7.05 7.56 -6.25
CA ASN A 94 -8.14 7.08 -7.11
C ASN A 94 -7.93 5.61 -7.50
N ALA A 95 -8.96 4.78 -7.36
CA ALA A 95 -8.99 3.43 -7.89
C ALA A 95 -9.97 3.32 -9.05
N ASP A 96 -9.48 2.83 -10.20
CA ASP A 96 -10.31 2.54 -11.36
C ASP A 96 -10.72 1.06 -11.33
N PRO A 97 -12.02 0.73 -11.24
CA PRO A 97 -12.49 -0.66 -11.30
C PRO A 97 -12.07 -1.41 -12.57
N GLU A 98 -11.81 -0.67 -13.66
CA GLU A 98 -11.42 -1.24 -14.95
C GLU A 98 -9.90 -1.36 -15.14
N PHE A 99 -9.09 -1.03 -14.12
CA PHE A 99 -7.62 -0.98 -14.23
C PHE A 99 -7.06 -2.27 -14.85
N PHE A 100 -7.44 -3.45 -14.36
CA PHE A 100 -6.94 -4.74 -14.85
C PHE A 100 -7.34 -5.07 -16.30
N THR A 101 -8.37 -4.44 -16.81
CA THR A 101 -8.76 -4.52 -18.21
C THR A 101 -8.00 -3.49 -19.05
N ARG A 102 -7.93 -2.26 -18.57
CA ARG A 102 -7.35 -1.13 -19.32
C ARG A 102 -5.83 -1.17 -19.43
N GLN A 103 -5.13 -1.77 -18.47
CA GLN A 103 -3.68 -1.96 -18.55
C GLN A 103 -3.23 -2.84 -19.74
N LYS A 104 -4.15 -3.58 -20.37
CA LYS A 104 -3.92 -4.43 -21.54
C LYS A 104 -4.09 -3.70 -22.87
N GLN A 105 -4.41 -2.41 -22.85
CA GLN A 105 -4.63 -1.63 -24.08
C GLN A 105 -3.33 -1.46 -24.89
N PRO A 106 -3.45 -1.21 -26.21
CA PRO A 106 -2.29 -0.84 -27.03
C PRO A 106 -1.58 0.41 -26.50
N ALA A 107 -0.29 0.54 -26.75
CA ALA A 107 0.61 1.53 -26.17
C ALA A 107 0.06 2.97 -26.16
N ALA A 108 -0.48 3.46 -27.28
CA ALA A 108 -1.03 4.82 -27.34
C ALA A 108 -2.24 5.01 -26.41
N ALA A 109 -3.17 4.06 -26.39
CA ALA A 109 -4.34 4.11 -25.53
C ALA A 109 -3.95 3.94 -24.04
N LEU A 110 -2.95 3.08 -23.75
CA LEU A 110 -2.41 2.88 -22.42
C LEU A 110 -1.79 4.17 -21.88
N SER A 111 -0.98 4.88 -22.66
CA SER A 111 -0.38 6.15 -22.27
C SER A 111 -1.44 7.20 -21.89
N HIS A 112 -2.47 7.36 -22.71
CA HIS A 112 -3.60 8.26 -22.40
C HIS A 112 -4.34 7.83 -21.14
N TYR A 113 -4.55 6.55 -20.96
CA TYR A 113 -5.22 6.00 -19.76
C TYR A 113 -4.43 6.29 -18.48
N LEU A 114 -3.13 5.98 -18.46
CA LEU A 114 -2.25 6.26 -17.34
C LEU A 114 -2.17 7.76 -17.03
N GLY A 115 -2.20 8.62 -18.06
CA GLY A 115 -2.29 10.07 -17.89
C GLY A 115 -3.57 10.51 -17.17
N ARG A 116 -4.72 9.90 -17.46
CA ARG A 116 -5.99 10.18 -16.75
C ARG A 116 -5.95 9.69 -15.29
N LEU A 117 -5.38 8.52 -15.04
CA LEU A 117 -5.19 8.04 -13.65
C LEU A 117 -4.36 9.03 -12.84
N ARG A 118 -3.24 9.51 -13.39
CA ARG A 118 -2.41 10.53 -12.74
C ARG A 118 -3.20 11.78 -12.38
N VAL A 119 -4.00 12.30 -13.30
CA VAL A 119 -4.82 13.49 -13.04
C VAL A 119 -5.80 13.24 -11.91
N ALA A 120 -6.47 12.09 -11.91
CA ALA A 120 -7.42 11.69 -10.85
C ALA A 120 -6.71 11.55 -9.49
N ASP A 121 -5.54 10.91 -9.46
CA ASP A 121 -4.75 10.75 -8.23
C ASP A 121 -4.33 12.11 -7.64
N VAL A 122 -3.81 13.01 -8.47
CA VAL A 122 -3.40 14.35 -8.03
C VAL A 122 -4.60 15.16 -7.53
N GLN A 123 -5.76 15.04 -8.16
CA GLN A 123 -6.99 15.69 -7.69
C GLN A 123 -7.43 15.16 -6.33
N GLN A 124 -7.36 13.85 -6.10
CA GLN A 124 -7.65 13.27 -4.78
C GLN A 124 -6.65 13.76 -3.73
N ALA A 125 -5.36 13.76 -4.04
CA ALA A 125 -4.34 14.24 -3.12
C ALA A 125 -4.59 15.70 -2.69
N LYS A 126 -4.93 16.60 -3.64
CA LYS A 126 -5.30 17.99 -3.34
C LYS A 126 -6.47 18.09 -2.37
N ARG A 127 -7.58 17.38 -2.64
CA ARG A 127 -8.75 17.36 -1.76
C ARG A 127 -8.43 16.91 -0.33
N TRP A 128 -7.51 15.95 -0.19
CA TRP A 128 -7.14 15.40 1.11
C TRP A 128 -6.12 16.26 1.87
N THR A 129 -5.45 17.20 1.22
CA THR A 129 -4.55 18.17 1.86
C THR A 129 -5.22 19.50 2.20
N GLU A 130 -6.43 19.78 1.70
CA GLU A 130 -7.16 21.03 1.97
C GLU A 130 -7.70 21.10 3.41
N ARG A 131 -7.71 20.01 4.14
CA ARG A 131 -8.19 19.96 5.53
C ARG A 131 -7.10 20.35 6.51
N ALA A 132 -7.44 21.25 7.41
CA ALA A 132 -6.52 21.70 8.47
C ALA A 132 -6.36 20.66 9.61
N ASP A 133 -7.32 19.75 9.77
CA ASP A 133 -7.40 18.77 10.87
C ASP A 133 -6.85 17.38 10.50
N PHE A 134 -6.35 17.20 9.27
CA PHE A 134 -5.85 15.93 8.79
C PHE A 134 -4.59 16.11 7.91
N HIS A 135 -3.56 15.34 8.19
CA HIS A 135 -2.30 15.38 7.44
C HIS A 135 -1.91 13.96 7.00
N PRO A 136 -1.99 13.64 5.70
CA PRO A 136 -1.52 12.35 5.19
C PRO A 136 -0.05 12.10 5.54
N ASP A 137 0.26 10.87 5.98
CA ASP A 137 1.66 10.44 6.21
C ASP A 137 2.31 9.89 4.94
N GLY A 138 1.55 9.60 3.90
CA GLY A 138 1.99 9.14 2.60
C GLY A 138 0.84 8.99 1.63
N TRP A 139 1.17 8.72 0.38
CA TRP A 139 0.23 8.43 -0.70
C TRP A 139 0.35 6.97 -1.13
N TYR A 140 -0.77 6.34 -1.43
CA TYR A 140 -0.79 5.02 -2.03
C TYR A 140 -1.51 5.09 -3.39
N LEU A 141 -0.83 4.67 -4.45
CA LEU A 141 -1.41 4.51 -5.77
C LEU A 141 -2.20 3.21 -5.79
N SER A 142 -3.51 3.30 -5.97
CA SER A 142 -4.43 2.15 -5.83
C SER A 142 -4.40 1.20 -7.02
N ALA A 143 -3.51 1.42 -7.99
CA ALA A 143 -3.20 0.48 -9.05
C ALA A 143 -2.26 -0.62 -8.52
N GLU A 144 -2.40 -1.84 -9.04
CA GLU A 144 -1.56 -2.97 -8.67
C GLU A 144 -0.71 -3.39 -9.85
N VAL A 145 0.61 -3.46 -9.65
CA VAL A 145 1.55 -3.86 -10.69
C VAL A 145 1.74 -5.36 -10.70
N ASP A 146 1.50 -6.03 -11.83
CA ASP A 146 1.64 -7.48 -11.98
C ASP A 146 2.85 -7.88 -12.85
N ASP A 147 3.23 -9.15 -12.77
CA ASP A 147 4.34 -9.73 -13.53
C ASP A 147 3.92 -10.22 -14.94
N LEU A 148 2.68 -10.01 -15.36
CA LEU A 148 2.18 -10.38 -16.68
C LEU A 148 2.16 -9.19 -17.65
N ASN A 149 1.46 -8.12 -17.28
CA ASN A 149 1.16 -7.01 -18.17
C ASN A 149 2.38 -6.08 -18.35
N TRP A 150 3.24 -5.99 -17.35
CA TRP A 150 4.40 -5.09 -17.35
C TRP A 150 5.73 -5.78 -17.70
N ARG A 151 5.69 -7.04 -18.17
CA ARG A 151 6.88 -7.74 -18.69
C ARG A 151 7.31 -7.25 -20.06
N ASN A 152 6.40 -6.67 -20.83
CA ASN A 152 6.71 -6.08 -22.13
C ASN A 152 7.52 -4.78 -21.92
N PRO A 153 8.67 -4.58 -22.57
CA PRO A 153 9.53 -3.42 -22.36
C PRO A 153 8.83 -2.08 -22.62
N GLN A 154 8.01 -1.97 -23.67
CA GLN A 154 7.30 -0.74 -24.00
C GLN A 154 6.22 -0.41 -22.93
N ALA A 155 5.46 -1.41 -22.49
CA ALA A 155 4.47 -1.20 -21.42
C ALA A 155 5.16 -0.83 -20.10
N ARG A 156 6.30 -1.47 -19.79
CA ARG A 156 7.11 -1.17 -18.60
C ARG A 156 7.62 0.27 -18.64
N GLU A 157 8.14 0.74 -19.75
CA GLU A 157 8.59 2.13 -19.89
C GLU A 157 7.45 3.12 -19.62
N GLN A 158 6.25 2.87 -20.15
CA GLN A 158 5.08 3.70 -19.88
C GLN A 158 4.65 3.66 -18.42
N LEU A 159 4.72 2.50 -17.74
CA LEU A 159 4.51 2.37 -16.30
C LEU A 159 5.49 3.25 -15.54
N LEU A 160 6.79 3.13 -15.83
CA LEU A 160 7.83 3.86 -15.12
C LEU A 160 7.73 5.37 -15.33
N GLN A 161 7.38 5.81 -16.54
CA GLN A 161 7.13 7.22 -16.82
C GLN A 161 5.90 7.72 -16.04
N TRP A 162 4.79 6.99 -16.10
CA TRP A 162 3.58 7.34 -15.36
C TRP A 162 3.84 7.47 -13.85
N LEU A 163 4.55 6.51 -13.26
CA LEU A 163 4.89 6.52 -11.84
C LEU A 163 5.79 7.71 -11.48
N GLY A 164 6.82 7.97 -12.26
CA GLY A 164 7.72 9.10 -12.06
C GLY A 164 7.01 10.45 -12.14
N ASP A 165 6.19 10.65 -13.17
CA ASP A 165 5.40 11.87 -13.35
C ASP A 165 4.37 12.05 -12.25
N THR A 166 3.71 10.95 -11.83
CA THR A 166 2.73 10.98 -10.73
C THR A 166 3.40 11.39 -9.42
N ARG A 167 4.53 10.78 -9.08
CA ARG A 167 5.30 11.16 -7.90
C ARG A 167 5.71 12.63 -7.92
N GLN A 168 6.19 13.12 -9.07
CA GLN A 168 6.61 14.51 -9.21
C GLN A 168 5.45 15.49 -8.97
N GLN A 169 4.26 15.20 -9.50
CA GLN A 169 3.08 16.05 -9.31
C GLN A 169 2.54 15.95 -7.90
N LEU A 170 2.55 14.77 -7.27
CA LEU A 170 2.18 14.59 -5.87
C LEU A 170 3.11 15.35 -4.92
N ALA A 171 4.41 15.45 -5.24
CA ALA A 171 5.36 16.23 -4.44
C ALA A 171 5.03 17.73 -4.42
N GLN A 172 4.36 18.27 -5.45
CA GLN A 172 3.88 19.65 -5.50
C GLN A 172 2.64 19.87 -4.61
N VAL A 173 1.85 18.83 -4.37
CA VAL A 173 0.71 18.88 -3.45
C VAL A 173 1.16 18.74 -2.00
N GLY A 174 2.10 17.82 -1.76
CA GLY A 174 2.72 17.57 -0.46
C GLY A 174 3.83 16.55 -0.63
N ASN A 175 5.06 16.93 -0.26
CA ASN A 175 6.24 16.06 -0.42
C ASN A 175 6.22 14.90 0.59
N LYS A 176 5.36 13.94 0.33
CA LYS A 176 5.14 12.73 1.12
C LYS A 176 5.67 11.49 0.38
N PRO A 177 6.02 10.42 1.09
CA PRO A 177 6.31 9.14 0.46
C PRO A 177 5.14 8.65 -0.40
N VAL A 178 5.46 8.04 -1.54
CA VAL A 178 4.47 7.44 -2.46
C VAL A 178 4.73 5.94 -2.53
N TYR A 179 3.68 5.16 -2.42
CA TYR A 179 3.72 3.71 -2.41
C TYR A 179 2.80 3.11 -3.47
N ILE A 180 3.14 1.90 -3.89
CA ILE A 180 2.31 1.05 -4.75
C ILE A 180 2.46 -0.41 -4.32
N SER A 181 1.44 -1.24 -4.56
CA SER A 181 1.57 -2.68 -4.39
C SER A 181 1.86 -3.39 -5.70
N SER A 182 2.51 -4.55 -5.59
CA SER A 182 2.79 -5.43 -6.71
C SER A 182 2.53 -6.88 -6.33
N PHE A 183 2.11 -7.69 -7.30
CA PHE A 183 1.94 -9.13 -7.14
C PHE A 183 2.59 -9.89 -8.28
N PHE A 184 2.84 -11.17 -8.03
CA PHE A 184 3.43 -12.10 -8.99
C PHE A 184 2.55 -13.35 -9.13
N ALA A 185 2.49 -13.89 -10.33
CA ALA A 185 1.73 -15.10 -10.67
C ALA A 185 2.52 -16.10 -11.52
N GLY A 186 3.84 -15.93 -11.65
CA GLY A 186 4.72 -16.84 -12.37
C GLY A 186 4.98 -16.48 -13.83
N HIS A 187 4.68 -15.25 -14.24
CA HIS A 187 4.83 -14.78 -15.61
C HIS A 187 6.20 -14.17 -15.93
N MET A 188 6.93 -13.71 -14.90
CA MET A 188 8.35 -13.36 -14.95
C MET A 188 9.15 -14.36 -14.12
N THR A 189 10.46 -14.45 -14.35
CA THR A 189 11.34 -15.10 -13.39
C THR A 189 11.41 -14.27 -12.10
N PRO A 190 11.71 -14.87 -10.93
CA PRO A 190 11.92 -14.10 -9.69
C PRO A 190 12.92 -12.95 -9.84
N ALA A 191 14.02 -13.17 -10.59
CA ALA A 191 15.03 -12.16 -10.85
C ALA A 191 14.48 -11.01 -11.72
N SER A 192 13.80 -11.31 -12.84
CA SER A 192 13.21 -10.28 -13.71
C SER A 192 12.10 -9.49 -13.01
N TYR A 193 11.36 -10.15 -12.12
CA TYR A 193 10.37 -9.47 -11.29
C TYR A 193 11.04 -8.49 -10.32
N ALA A 194 12.08 -8.91 -9.61
CA ALA A 194 12.83 -8.03 -8.72
C ALA A 194 13.50 -6.87 -9.46
N GLU A 195 14.00 -7.09 -10.69
CA GLU A 195 14.54 -6.03 -11.56
C GLU A 195 13.47 -4.98 -11.88
N MET A 196 12.27 -5.39 -12.30
CA MET A 196 11.14 -4.47 -12.52
C MET A 196 10.81 -3.64 -11.28
N LEU A 197 10.80 -4.24 -10.10
CA LEU A 197 10.57 -3.51 -8.86
C LEU A 197 11.70 -2.53 -8.54
N THR A 198 12.95 -2.86 -8.85
CA THR A 198 14.10 -1.96 -8.72
C THR A 198 13.93 -0.72 -9.61
N GLU A 199 13.48 -0.89 -10.85
CA GLU A 199 13.21 0.22 -11.76
C GLU A 199 12.10 1.14 -11.22
N ILE A 200 11.07 0.57 -10.57
CA ILE A 200 10.00 1.34 -9.91
C ILE A 200 10.57 2.12 -8.71
N GLU A 201 11.37 1.48 -7.88
CA GLU A 201 11.99 2.12 -6.71
C GLU A 201 12.89 3.29 -7.13
N GLN A 202 13.64 3.15 -8.22
CA GLN A 202 14.46 4.22 -8.80
C GLN A 202 13.65 5.45 -9.24
N ARG A 203 12.33 5.32 -9.44
CA ARG A 203 11.41 6.46 -9.64
C ARG A 203 10.97 7.10 -8.33
N GLY A 204 11.49 6.63 -7.20
CA GLY A 204 11.17 7.11 -5.86
C GLY A 204 9.80 6.65 -5.34
N ILE A 205 9.32 5.51 -5.84
CA ILE A 205 8.07 4.86 -5.40
C ILE A 205 8.43 3.67 -4.52
N GLY A 206 7.94 3.65 -3.29
CA GLY A 206 8.06 2.47 -2.42
C GLY A 206 7.15 1.34 -2.88
N VAL A 207 7.69 0.14 -3.07
CA VAL A 207 6.90 -1.01 -3.51
C VAL A 207 6.64 -1.96 -2.36
N TRP A 208 5.38 -2.36 -2.18
CA TRP A 208 4.98 -3.44 -1.28
C TRP A 208 4.55 -4.66 -2.10
N VAL A 209 5.17 -5.80 -1.85
CA VAL A 209 4.91 -7.04 -2.59
C VAL A 209 3.86 -7.86 -1.87
N GLN A 210 2.79 -8.24 -2.57
CA GLN A 210 1.78 -9.17 -2.06
C GLN A 210 2.37 -10.58 -2.01
N ASP A 211 2.12 -11.31 -0.91
CA ASP A 211 2.76 -12.60 -0.69
C ASP A 211 2.08 -13.79 -1.41
N GLY A 212 0.94 -13.52 -2.06
CA GLY A 212 0.20 -14.52 -2.85
C GLY A 212 -0.33 -15.71 -2.05
N TYR A 213 -0.45 -15.54 -0.73
CA TYR A 213 -0.87 -16.63 0.15
C TYR A 213 -2.35 -16.97 -0.01
N GLY A 214 -3.19 -15.99 -0.10
CA GLY A 214 -4.64 -16.16 -0.20
C GLY A 214 -5.11 -16.54 -1.59
N VAL A 215 -4.45 -16.03 -2.63
CA VAL A 215 -4.80 -16.34 -4.04
C VAL A 215 -4.31 -17.71 -4.50
N LYS A 216 -3.26 -18.24 -3.89
CA LYS A 216 -2.74 -19.63 -4.13
C LYS A 216 -2.40 -19.94 -5.59
N THR A 217 -2.04 -18.96 -6.39
CA THR A 217 -1.65 -19.14 -7.80
C THR A 217 -0.37 -19.98 -7.92
N LEU A 218 0.56 -19.79 -7.00
CA LEU A 218 1.84 -20.48 -6.93
C LEU A 218 1.94 -21.35 -5.67
N THR A 219 2.72 -22.42 -5.75
CA THR A 219 3.05 -23.27 -4.60
C THR A 219 3.87 -22.51 -3.56
N PRO A 220 3.88 -22.89 -2.28
CA PRO A 220 4.70 -22.23 -1.26
C PRO A 220 6.19 -22.12 -1.60
N PRO A 221 6.87 -23.13 -2.15
CA PRO A 221 8.26 -22.98 -2.58
C PRO A 221 8.45 -21.96 -3.70
N GLN A 222 7.55 -21.94 -4.71
CA GLN A 222 7.60 -20.96 -5.79
C GLN A 222 7.42 -19.53 -5.26
N ARG A 223 6.41 -19.29 -4.42
CA ARG A 223 6.20 -17.97 -3.79
C ARG A 223 7.42 -17.49 -3.02
N ARG A 224 8.11 -18.40 -2.32
CA ARG A 224 9.32 -18.07 -1.57
C ARG A 224 10.41 -17.51 -2.49
N LEU A 225 10.62 -18.09 -3.68
CA LEU A 225 11.62 -17.59 -4.64
C LEU A 225 11.36 -16.13 -5.03
N TYR A 226 10.11 -15.76 -5.26
CA TYR A 226 9.75 -14.36 -5.56
C TYR A 226 9.95 -13.45 -4.36
N LEU A 227 9.50 -13.87 -3.17
CA LEU A 227 9.65 -13.08 -1.95
C LEU A 227 11.11 -12.90 -1.55
N ASP A 228 11.93 -13.93 -1.69
CA ASP A 228 13.37 -13.85 -1.38
C ASP A 228 14.08 -12.89 -2.36
N SER A 229 13.73 -12.92 -3.65
CA SER A 229 14.31 -12.04 -4.66
C SER A 229 13.84 -10.58 -4.52
N ALA A 230 12.57 -10.35 -4.19
CA ALA A 230 11.98 -9.02 -4.14
C ALA A 230 12.08 -8.35 -2.77
N ALA A 231 11.91 -9.10 -1.68
CA ALA A 231 11.76 -8.61 -0.31
C ALA A 231 12.61 -9.37 0.71
N GLY A 232 13.61 -10.11 0.28
CA GLY A 232 14.54 -10.83 1.15
C GLY A 232 15.41 -9.91 2.00
N CYS A 233 16.30 -10.51 2.79
CA CYS A 233 17.19 -9.78 3.72
C CYS A 233 18.40 -9.11 3.05
N GLN A 234 18.61 -9.33 1.78
CA GLN A 234 19.73 -8.71 1.07
C GLN A 234 19.47 -7.21 0.91
N PRO A 235 20.48 -6.35 1.11
CA PRO A 235 20.34 -4.90 0.93
C PRO A 235 19.88 -4.49 -0.48
N SER A 236 20.15 -5.32 -1.48
CA SER A 236 19.79 -5.09 -2.87
C SER A 236 18.32 -5.44 -3.24
N THR A 237 17.56 -6.02 -2.30
CA THR A 237 16.14 -6.36 -2.59
C THR A 237 15.28 -5.12 -2.63
N PRO A 238 14.50 -4.90 -3.73
CA PRO A 238 13.86 -3.62 -4.01
C PRO A 238 12.61 -3.33 -3.17
N ALA A 239 11.88 -4.36 -2.75
CA ALA A 239 10.64 -4.12 -2.04
C ALA A 239 10.85 -3.47 -0.68
N ARG A 240 10.06 -2.45 -0.38
CA ARG A 240 10.00 -1.78 0.90
C ARG A 240 9.41 -2.66 2.00
N GLY A 241 8.47 -3.54 1.62
CA GLY A 241 7.79 -4.43 2.54
C GLY A 241 6.96 -5.50 1.85
N VAL A 242 6.28 -6.31 2.66
CA VAL A 242 5.43 -7.40 2.23
C VAL A 242 4.00 -7.18 2.71
N VAL A 243 3.04 -7.35 1.81
CA VAL A 243 1.61 -7.39 2.12
C VAL A 243 1.22 -8.85 2.36
N TYR A 244 0.93 -9.17 3.60
CA TYR A 244 0.47 -10.49 4.02
C TYR A 244 -1.04 -10.60 3.84
N GLU A 245 -1.48 -11.51 2.96
CA GLU A 245 -2.89 -11.77 2.71
C GLU A 245 -3.52 -12.53 3.88
N LEU A 246 -4.61 -11.99 4.45
CA LEU A 246 -5.37 -12.56 5.58
C LEU A 246 -6.65 -13.25 5.11
N PHE A 247 -6.75 -13.54 3.84
CA PHE A 247 -7.90 -14.16 3.20
C PHE A 247 -7.49 -15.39 2.42
N GLN A 248 -8.47 -16.17 2.01
CA GLN A 248 -8.36 -17.18 0.98
C GLN A 248 -9.44 -16.99 -0.08
N THR A 249 -9.06 -17.20 -1.34
CA THR A 249 -10.01 -17.13 -2.45
C THR A 249 -10.94 -18.34 -2.43
N GLN A 250 -12.19 -18.12 -2.84
CA GLN A 250 -13.18 -19.16 -3.03
C GLN A 250 -13.23 -19.57 -4.51
N PRO A 251 -13.45 -20.86 -4.80
CA PRO A 251 -13.67 -21.30 -6.17
C PRO A 251 -14.88 -20.59 -6.79
N GLY A 252 -14.76 -20.13 -8.03
CA GLY A 252 -15.86 -19.49 -8.73
C GLY A 252 -15.40 -18.65 -9.92
N LYS A 253 -16.36 -18.17 -10.73
CA LYS A 253 -16.07 -17.29 -11.88
C LYS A 253 -15.76 -15.85 -11.47
N THR A 254 -16.28 -15.41 -10.34
CA THR A 254 -16.07 -14.07 -9.79
C THR A 254 -15.13 -14.18 -8.61
N PHE A 255 -14.16 -13.26 -8.52
CA PHE A 255 -13.27 -13.19 -7.37
C PHE A 255 -14.09 -13.03 -6.08
N SER A 256 -13.91 -13.96 -5.16
CA SER A 256 -14.52 -13.97 -3.84
C SER A 256 -13.49 -14.44 -2.83
N ALA A 257 -13.48 -13.81 -1.68
CA ALA A 257 -12.51 -14.09 -0.62
C ALA A 257 -13.19 -14.15 0.75
N THR A 258 -12.71 -15.06 1.58
CA THR A 258 -13.13 -15.21 2.98
C THR A 258 -11.91 -15.11 3.90
N SER A 259 -12.14 -14.80 5.17
CA SER A 259 -11.08 -14.78 6.17
C SER A 259 -10.40 -16.16 6.28
N LEU A 260 -9.12 -16.15 6.62
CA LEU A 260 -8.39 -17.36 7.01
C LEU A 260 -9.01 -17.98 8.29
N ALA A 261 -8.76 -19.27 8.51
CA ALA A 261 -9.09 -19.92 9.77
C ALA A 261 -8.40 -19.22 10.96
N PRO A 262 -9.01 -19.15 12.15
CA PRO A 262 -8.49 -18.36 13.28
C PRO A 262 -7.03 -18.66 13.65
N GLU A 263 -6.62 -19.93 13.67
CA GLU A 263 -5.25 -20.29 14.03
C GLU A 263 -4.25 -19.91 12.93
N GLU A 264 -4.64 -20.02 11.68
CA GLU A 264 -3.84 -19.62 10.53
C GLU A 264 -3.67 -18.09 10.51
N LEU A 265 -4.76 -17.34 10.72
CA LEU A 265 -4.75 -15.88 10.85
C LEU A 265 -3.79 -15.43 11.97
N LYS A 266 -3.89 -16.06 13.14
CA LYS A 266 -3.03 -15.78 14.29
C LYS A 266 -1.55 -16.07 13.99
N ALA A 267 -1.27 -17.16 13.30
CA ALA A 267 0.10 -17.49 12.86
C ALA A 267 0.66 -16.43 11.91
N ARG A 268 -0.17 -15.96 10.96
CA ARG A 268 0.21 -14.89 10.02
C ARG A 268 0.52 -13.57 10.71
N LEU A 269 -0.31 -13.16 11.66
CA LEU A 269 -0.12 -11.91 12.43
C LEU A 269 1.13 -11.93 13.34
N ARG A 270 1.59 -13.14 13.73
CA ARG A 270 2.78 -13.34 14.55
C ARG A 270 4.08 -13.45 13.74
N GLN A 271 4.02 -13.47 12.42
CA GLN A 271 5.23 -13.56 11.61
C GLN A 271 6.19 -12.41 11.95
N LYS A 272 7.46 -12.77 12.18
CA LYS A 272 8.49 -11.77 12.45
C LYS A 272 8.78 -10.97 11.17
N PRO A 273 9.12 -9.68 11.32
CA PRO A 273 9.48 -8.87 10.17
C PRO A 273 10.70 -9.44 9.48
N ASN A 274 10.68 -9.43 8.17
CA ASN A 274 11.83 -9.79 7.37
C ASN A 274 12.81 -8.61 7.37
N CYS A 275 13.87 -8.69 8.17
CA CYS A 275 15.03 -7.80 8.08
C CYS A 275 14.72 -6.28 8.06
N GLY A 276 13.81 -5.81 8.90
CA GLY A 276 13.44 -4.39 8.97
C GLY A 276 12.56 -3.91 7.83
N LYS A 277 12.02 -4.79 7.01
CA LYS A 277 11.04 -4.47 5.98
C LYS A 277 9.66 -4.19 6.59
N ASP A 278 8.87 -3.34 5.93
CA ASP A 278 7.49 -3.05 6.33
C ASP A 278 6.63 -4.33 6.30
N ARG A 279 5.78 -4.48 7.29
CA ARG A 279 4.76 -5.53 7.37
C ARG A 279 3.39 -4.92 7.20
N LEU A 280 2.74 -5.25 6.12
CA LEU A 280 1.39 -4.82 5.83
C LEU A 280 0.48 -6.02 5.82
N TYR A 281 -0.76 -5.86 6.24
CA TYR A 281 -1.73 -6.94 6.26
C TYR A 281 -2.96 -6.53 5.45
N PHE A 282 -3.44 -7.42 4.61
CA PHE A 282 -4.63 -7.19 3.81
C PHE A 282 -5.74 -8.19 4.20
N SER A 283 -6.80 -7.73 4.85
CA SER A 283 -7.16 -6.38 5.20
C SER A 283 -7.83 -6.33 6.59
N LEU A 284 -8.10 -5.12 7.07
CA LEU A 284 -8.79 -4.86 8.34
C LEU A 284 -10.07 -5.69 8.51
N ARG A 285 -10.84 -5.87 7.43
CA ARG A 285 -12.09 -6.64 7.40
C ARG A 285 -11.93 -8.08 7.88
N TYR A 286 -10.75 -8.68 7.69
CA TYR A 286 -10.46 -10.06 8.08
C TYR A 286 -9.91 -10.20 9.52
N LEU A 287 -9.67 -9.08 10.22
CA LEU A 287 -9.24 -9.14 11.61
C LEU A 287 -10.41 -9.45 12.54
N PRO A 288 -10.22 -10.31 13.57
CA PRO A 288 -11.29 -10.64 14.54
C PRO A 288 -11.93 -9.40 15.18
N LEU A 289 -11.12 -8.38 15.50
CA LEU A 289 -11.58 -7.13 16.13
C LEU A 289 -12.49 -6.26 15.23
N ALA A 290 -12.47 -6.48 13.92
CA ALA A 290 -13.27 -5.73 12.94
C ALA A 290 -14.41 -6.55 12.33
N LYS A 291 -14.42 -7.88 12.55
CA LYS A 291 -15.32 -8.82 11.88
C LYS A 291 -16.78 -8.44 12.06
N ASP A 292 -17.22 -8.21 13.30
CA ASP A 292 -18.62 -7.88 13.60
C ASP A 292 -19.05 -6.50 13.10
N LEU A 293 -18.08 -5.63 12.77
CA LEU A 293 -18.34 -4.28 12.29
C LEU A 293 -18.31 -4.18 10.76
N LEU A 294 -17.41 -4.90 10.10
CA LEU A 294 -17.12 -4.71 8.69
C LEU A 294 -17.54 -5.89 7.78
N GLU A 295 -17.86 -7.07 8.33
CA GLU A 295 -18.32 -8.23 7.55
C GLU A 295 -19.86 -8.30 7.37
N ARG A 296 -20.62 -7.38 7.94
CA ARG A 296 -22.09 -7.37 7.87
C ARG A 296 -22.62 -7.03 6.46
#